data_9ab929c25aa45287d9a05c4b6b72f772
#
_entry.id   9ab929c25aa45287d9a05c4b6b72f772
#
_cell.length_a   1.000
_cell.length_b   1.000
_cell.length_c   1.000
_cell.angle_alpha   90.00
_cell.angle_beta   90.00
_cell.angle_gamma   90.00
#
_symmetry.space_group_name_H-M   'P 1'
#
loop_
_entity.id
_entity.type
_entity.pdbx_description
1 polymer ?
#
loop_
_entity_poly.entity_id
_entity_poly.type
_entity_poly.pdbx_seq_one_letter_code
_entity_poly.pdbx_strand_id
1 'polypeptide(L)'
;MTLRLRPPSAVTSAALAIIVVQLIVRGVMVSRSWFLLDDHIFMADIARGQDDLDWYLRLHQGHFMPLSFLLVKLVVSVGEPYSWWPVAVQIVVLQALASLACWWMLRTVFGAGRTAVVALAVYASTALTMPALLWWAVAINQYPHQIAFFGAVAAHVLYARTRRRRWVAVAGLFLLVGYLSYAKTGLIVVTLALLTLIWLVQGTPWERFWSAVRRFGFAWGVYGALSVAWLGVYLTRPQVGLGGRPTQFLTLVQAQVFESTIPTLLGGPVRWTPFGQGPVQFAAPPLPLVVVTTVVVAVALLHVWGTRRRALLVLWPAAVYLLASAVLVYEGRAFAIGLLGGGSVGIQVQYLSDAAPLFLLAGTALFRPVSGVADPPVVRDPPLTRIAPPRWAVGGLVCAVVGLGLLSSTTYAQGYVDFPERRTTSQAVEALRAGDDLRLTDTLVPPSIATPLFGERSLTGNYFSLLREHFDVYSAGVDLRTLDDTGRLRAADVAPVEGALPEPALR
;
A
#
# COMPACT_ATOMS: atom_id res chain seq x y z
N MET A 1 -33.01 -27.91 -10.12
CA MET A 1 -33.15 -26.93 -9.02
C MET A 1 -32.63 -25.61 -9.54
N THR A 2 -33.50 -24.78 -10.14
CA THR A 2 -33.13 -23.48 -10.71
C THR A 2 -32.94 -22.49 -9.58
N LEU A 3 -31.70 -22.14 -9.25
CA LEU A 3 -31.34 -21.04 -8.35
C LEU A 3 -31.87 -19.71 -8.94
N ARG A 4 -33.07 -19.30 -8.54
CA ARG A 4 -33.56 -17.94 -8.82
C ARG A 4 -32.73 -16.97 -7.96
N LEU A 5 -31.66 -16.42 -8.54
CA LEU A 5 -30.90 -15.34 -7.95
C LEU A 5 -31.84 -14.13 -7.78
N ARG A 6 -32.16 -13.75 -6.56
CA ARG A 6 -32.89 -12.51 -6.30
C ARG A 6 -32.03 -11.33 -6.80
N PRO A 7 -32.59 -10.36 -7.54
CA PRO A 7 -31.85 -9.20 -7.96
C PRO A 7 -31.23 -8.46 -6.76
N PRO A 8 -30.02 -7.93 -6.88
CA PRO A 8 -29.37 -7.19 -5.81
C PRO A 8 -30.21 -5.95 -5.46
N SER A 9 -30.21 -5.55 -4.18
CA SER A 9 -30.88 -4.33 -3.76
C SER A 9 -30.27 -3.11 -4.46
N ALA A 10 -31.02 -2.03 -4.64
CA ALA A 10 -30.53 -0.78 -5.26
C ALA A 10 -29.22 -0.27 -4.61
N VAL A 11 -29.07 -0.45 -3.29
CA VAL A 11 -27.83 -0.11 -2.55
C VAL A 11 -26.66 -0.99 -2.97
N THR A 12 -26.89 -2.28 -3.13
CA THR A 12 -25.85 -3.23 -3.59
C THR A 12 -25.48 -2.97 -5.05
N SER A 13 -26.47 -2.68 -5.90
CA SER A 13 -26.21 -2.31 -7.31
C SER A 13 -25.39 -1.03 -7.42
N ALA A 14 -25.69 -0.01 -6.61
CA ALA A 14 -24.92 1.23 -6.57
C ALA A 14 -23.47 0.97 -6.11
N ALA A 15 -23.26 0.12 -5.09
CA ALA A 15 -21.92 -0.24 -4.63
C ALA A 15 -21.13 -0.99 -5.73
N LEU A 16 -21.74 -1.95 -6.41
CA LEU A 16 -21.12 -2.67 -7.50
C LEU A 16 -20.78 -1.73 -8.68
N ALA A 17 -21.68 -0.79 -9.01
CA ALA A 17 -21.41 0.21 -10.04
C ALA A 17 -20.20 1.08 -9.69
N ILE A 18 -20.06 1.53 -8.44
CA ILE A 18 -18.88 2.27 -7.97
C ILE A 18 -17.62 1.43 -8.14
N ILE A 19 -17.64 0.16 -7.74
CA ILE A 19 -16.49 -0.75 -7.90
C ILE A 19 -16.13 -0.90 -9.38
N VAL A 20 -17.09 -1.14 -10.26
CA VAL A 20 -16.84 -1.30 -11.69
C VAL A 20 -16.24 -0.02 -12.28
N VAL A 21 -16.81 1.15 -11.97
CA VAL A 21 -16.26 2.44 -12.44
C VAL A 21 -14.84 2.65 -11.91
N GLN A 22 -14.59 2.36 -10.63
CA GLN A 22 -13.25 2.42 -10.05
C GLN A 22 -12.27 1.53 -10.84
N LEU A 23 -12.64 0.27 -11.11
CA LEU A 23 -11.76 -0.68 -11.80
C LEU A 23 -11.49 -0.25 -13.25
N ILE A 24 -12.47 0.31 -13.94
CA ILE A 24 -12.26 0.86 -15.30
C ILE A 24 -11.28 2.04 -15.25
N VAL A 25 -11.54 3.04 -14.40
CA VAL A 25 -10.69 4.23 -14.31
C VAL A 25 -9.27 3.87 -13.90
N ARG A 26 -9.13 3.06 -12.84
CA ARG A 26 -7.82 2.62 -12.33
C ARG A 26 -7.12 1.63 -13.26
N GLY A 27 -7.88 0.79 -13.98
CA GLY A 27 -7.37 -0.08 -15.01
C GLY A 27 -6.71 0.71 -16.17
N VAL A 28 -7.33 1.81 -16.60
CA VAL A 28 -6.72 2.73 -17.57
C VAL A 28 -5.46 3.40 -17.02
N MET A 29 -5.44 3.76 -15.73
CA MET A 29 -4.23 4.35 -15.13
C MET A 29 -3.09 3.33 -15.05
N VAL A 30 -3.33 2.14 -14.54
CA VAL A 30 -2.29 1.12 -14.38
C VAL A 30 -1.77 0.58 -15.71
N SER A 31 -2.62 0.51 -16.75
CA SER A 31 -2.17 0.09 -18.09
C SER A 31 -1.12 1.01 -18.72
N ARG A 32 -1.01 2.23 -18.21
CA ARG A 32 -0.02 3.23 -18.65
C ARG A 32 1.22 3.30 -17.75
N SER A 33 1.27 2.53 -16.65
CA SER A 33 2.41 2.44 -15.76
C SER A 33 3.46 1.45 -16.30
N TRP A 34 4.51 1.21 -15.53
CA TRP A 34 5.62 0.33 -15.90
C TRP A 34 6.33 -0.17 -14.64
N PHE A 35 7.28 -1.08 -14.83
CA PHE A 35 8.15 -1.60 -13.78
C PHE A 35 8.99 -0.49 -13.15
N LEU A 36 9.25 -0.61 -11.86
CA LEU A 36 9.98 0.36 -11.06
C LEU A 36 10.89 -0.33 -10.06
N LEU A 37 12.10 0.19 -9.89
CA LEU A 37 12.97 -0.11 -8.75
C LEU A 37 12.96 -1.60 -8.35
N ASP A 38 12.31 -1.93 -7.25
CA ASP A 38 12.26 -3.29 -6.67
C ASP A 38 11.66 -4.33 -7.63
N ASP A 39 10.81 -3.91 -8.57
CA ASP A 39 10.18 -4.79 -9.55
C ASP A 39 11.24 -5.48 -10.42
N HIS A 40 12.24 -4.73 -10.87
CA HIS A 40 13.37 -5.26 -11.64
C HIS A 40 14.23 -6.22 -10.82
N ILE A 41 14.44 -5.92 -9.52
CA ILE A 41 15.19 -6.80 -8.62
C ILE A 41 14.51 -8.17 -8.50
N PHE A 42 13.19 -8.18 -8.32
CA PHE A 42 12.43 -9.44 -8.20
C PHE A 42 12.49 -10.26 -9.48
N MET A 43 12.30 -9.60 -10.63
CA MET A 43 12.37 -10.25 -11.93
C MET A 43 13.77 -10.85 -12.19
N ALA A 44 14.83 -10.09 -11.90
CA ALA A 44 16.20 -10.52 -12.07
C ALA A 44 16.58 -11.70 -11.16
N ASP A 45 16.14 -11.69 -9.90
CA ASP A 45 16.40 -12.79 -8.98
C ASP A 45 15.74 -14.09 -9.48
N ILE A 46 14.49 -14.03 -9.96
CA ILE A 46 13.77 -15.18 -10.53
C ILE A 46 14.44 -15.68 -11.82
N ALA A 47 14.82 -14.76 -12.72
CA ALA A 47 15.48 -15.13 -13.99
C ALA A 47 16.81 -15.86 -13.80
N ARG A 48 17.51 -15.55 -12.71
CA ARG A 48 18.77 -16.20 -12.33
C ARG A 48 18.60 -17.51 -11.55
N GLY A 49 17.33 -17.94 -11.33
CA GLY A 49 17.04 -19.13 -10.54
C GLY A 49 17.36 -18.97 -9.04
N GLN A 50 17.36 -17.74 -8.53
CA GLN A 50 17.65 -17.45 -7.12
C GLN A 50 16.37 -17.49 -6.26
N ASP A 51 15.24 -17.93 -6.82
CA ASP A 51 13.95 -18.02 -6.15
C ASP A 51 13.78 -19.36 -5.39
N ASP A 52 14.75 -19.69 -4.56
CA ASP A 52 14.69 -20.81 -3.63
C ASP A 52 13.82 -20.50 -2.39
N LEU A 53 13.73 -21.42 -1.45
CA LEU A 53 12.93 -21.23 -0.24
C LEU A 53 13.40 -20.04 0.61
N ASP A 54 14.71 -19.80 0.66
CA ASP A 54 15.27 -18.68 1.42
C ASP A 54 14.92 -17.34 0.78
N TRP A 55 14.83 -17.29 -0.56
CA TRP A 55 14.36 -16.12 -1.26
C TRP A 55 12.91 -15.75 -0.89
N TYR A 56 12.00 -16.72 -0.83
CA TYR A 56 10.63 -16.48 -0.38
C TYR A 56 10.54 -16.05 1.08
N LEU A 57 11.40 -16.55 1.92
CA LEU A 57 11.38 -16.30 3.37
C LEU A 57 12.30 -15.15 3.82
N ARG A 58 13.00 -14.50 2.91
CA ARG A 58 13.87 -13.34 3.22
C ARG A 58 13.06 -12.11 3.58
N LEU A 59 13.69 -11.16 4.28
CA LEU A 59 13.17 -9.80 4.39
C LEU A 59 13.55 -8.99 3.15
N HIS A 60 12.59 -8.25 2.61
CA HIS A 60 12.83 -7.25 1.58
C HIS A 60 12.48 -5.88 2.14
N GLN A 61 13.44 -4.98 2.23
CA GLN A 61 13.24 -3.63 2.77
C GLN A 61 12.53 -3.61 4.15
N GLY A 62 12.82 -4.60 5.01
CA GLY A 62 12.18 -4.77 6.32
C GLY A 62 10.79 -5.42 6.29
N HIS A 63 10.33 -5.91 5.15
CA HIS A 63 9.06 -6.63 5.01
C HIS A 63 9.29 -8.13 4.87
N PHE A 64 8.64 -8.93 5.73
CA PHE A 64 8.47 -10.37 5.52
C PHE A 64 7.22 -10.54 4.65
N MET A 65 7.41 -10.97 3.38
CA MET A 65 6.32 -10.93 2.40
C MET A 65 6.29 -12.13 1.43
N PRO A 66 6.31 -13.38 1.93
CA PRO A 66 6.37 -14.58 1.08
C PRO A 66 5.19 -14.71 0.11
N LEU A 67 3.98 -14.29 0.48
CA LEU A 67 2.83 -14.28 -0.43
C LEU A 67 3.04 -13.28 -1.58
N SER A 68 3.64 -12.12 -1.31
CA SER A 68 3.97 -11.15 -2.34
C SER A 68 4.97 -11.71 -3.35
N PHE A 69 6.00 -12.42 -2.88
CA PHE A 69 6.95 -13.09 -3.77
C PHE A 69 6.31 -14.20 -4.62
N LEU A 70 5.34 -14.94 -4.07
CA LEU A 70 4.54 -15.90 -4.87
C LEU A 70 3.73 -15.19 -5.96
N LEU A 71 3.16 -14.02 -5.67
CA LEU A 71 2.46 -13.21 -6.65
C LEU A 71 3.40 -12.70 -7.76
N VAL A 72 4.64 -12.35 -7.42
CA VAL A 72 5.67 -12.00 -8.42
C VAL A 72 5.99 -13.22 -9.29
N LYS A 73 6.30 -14.36 -8.68
CA LYS A 73 6.63 -15.59 -9.42
C LYS A 73 5.52 -15.98 -10.38
N LEU A 74 4.26 -15.89 -9.95
CA LEU A 74 3.10 -16.18 -10.81
C LEU A 74 3.12 -15.31 -12.07
N VAL A 75 3.33 -14.00 -11.94
CA VAL A 75 3.32 -13.08 -13.10
C VAL A 75 4.52 -13.34 -14.01
N VAL A 76 5.71 -13.48 -13.45
CA VAL A 76 6.93 -13.74 -14.23
C VAL A 76 6.86 -15.08 -14.98
N SER A 77 6.16 -16.10 -14.39
CA SER A 77 6.03 -17.42 -15.02
C SER A 77 5.01 -17.49 -16.16
N VAL A 78 4.07 -16.54 -16.25
CA VAL A 78 3.00 -16.56 -17.28
C VAL A 78 3.14 -15.45 -18.32
N GLY A 79 3.96 -14.42 -18.02
CA GLY A 79 4.18 -13.28 -18.90
C GLY A 79 5.43 -13.43 -19.76
N GLU A 80 5.43 -12.80 -20.93
CA GLU A 80 6.67 -12.56 -21.65
C GLU A 80 7.60 -11.65 -20.83
N PRO A 81 8.93 -11.81 -20.95
CA PRO A 81 9.88 -10.91 -20.28
C PRO A 81 9.52 -9.44 -20.51
N TYR A 82 9.51 -8.64 -19.44
CA TYR A 82 9.16 -7.20 -19.48
C TYR A 82 7.77 -6.87 -20.05
N SER A 83 6.84 -7.81 -20.10
CA SER A 83 5.44 -7.52 -20.41
C SER A 83 4.73 -6.93 -19.19
N TRP A 84 4.26 -5.69 -19.29
CA TRP A 84 3.53 -5.04 -18.19
C TRP A 84 2.10 -5.54 -18.01
N TRP A 85 1.51 -6.12 -19.07
CA TRP A 85 0.10 -6.50 -19.06
C TRP A 85 -0.30 -7.50 -17.96
N PRO A 86 0.44 -8.58 -17.67
CA PRO A 86 0.09 -9.51 -16.59
C PRO A 86 0.14 -8.84 -15.21
N VAL A 87 1.09 -7.91 -15.00
CA VAL A 87 1.20 -7.09 -13.78
C VAL A 87 -0.03 -6.20 -13.63
N ALA A 88 -0.42 -5.49 -14.70
CA ALA A 88 -1.59 -4.62 -14.67
C ALA A 88 -2.87 -5.39 -14.34
N VAL A 89 -3.06 -6.56 -14.91
CA VAL A 89 -4.20 -7.46 -14.60
C VAL A 89 -4.15 -7.89 -13.13
N GLN A 90 -3.00 -8.31 -12.62
CA GLN A 90 -2.85 -8.71 -11.21
C GLN A 90 -3.22 -7.55 -10.28
N ILE A 91 -2.74 -6.33 -10.54
CA ILE A 91 -3.06 -5.16 -9.72
C ILE A 91 -4.57 -4.86 -9.74
N VAL A 92 -5.22 -4.91 -10.91
CA VAL A 92 -6.68 -4.69 -11.03
C VAL A 92 -7.47 -5.76 -10.27
N VAL A 93 -7.05 -7.03 -10.31
CA VAL A 93 -7.67 -8.11 -9.53
C VAL A 93 -7.51 -7.86 -8.03
N LEU A 94 -6.31 -7.51 -7.56
CA LEU A 94 -6.07 -7.20 -6.15
C LEU A 94 -6.89 -5.99 -5.70
N GLN A 95 -7.01 -4.95 -6.53
CA GLN A 95 -7.87 -3.79 -6.25
C GLN A 95 -9.36 -4.19 -6.18
N ALA A 96 -9.82 -5.07 -7.07
CA ALA A 96 -11.19 -5.56 -7.04
C ALA A 96 -11.49 -6.30 -5.73
N LEU A 97 -10.60 -7.20 -5.31
CA LEU A 97 -10.72 -7.92 -4.04
C LEU A 97 -10.71 -6.97 -2.83
N ALA A 98 -9.85 -5.96 -2.82
CA ALA A 98 -9.81 -4.94 -1.77
C ALA A 98 -11.13 -4.15 -1.71
N SER A 99 -11.68 -3.74 -2.85
CA SER A 99 -12.94 -2.99 -2.92
C SER A 99 -14.16 -3.84 -2.50
N LEU A 100 -14.18 -5.11 -2.86
CA LEU A 100 -15.21 -6.07 -2.40
C LEU A 100 -15.10 -6.33 -0.90
N ALA A 101 -13.90 -6.50 -0.36
CA ALA A 101 -13.65 -6.64 1.08
C ALA A 101 -14.05 -5.36 1.84
N CYS A 102 -13.75 -4.18 1.29
CA CYS A 102 -14.19 -2.88 1.81
C CYS A 102 -15.72 -2.82 1.88
N TRP A 103 -16.42 -3.16 0.79
CA TRP A 103 -17.89 -3.21 0.78
C TRP A 103 -18.45 -4.18 1.81
N TRP A 104 -17.85 -5.38 1.94
CA TRP A 104 -18.24 -6.35 2.95
C TRP A 104 -18.08 -5.81 4.37
N MET A 105 -16.95 -5.16 4.68
CA MET A 105 -16.73 -4.53 5.98
C MET A 105 -17.78 -3.43 6.25
N LEU A 106 -17.93 -2.48 5.31
CA LEU A 106 -18.85 -1.35 5.47
C LEU A 106 -20.30 -1.82 5.71
N ARG A 107 -20.74 -2.78 4.92
CA ARG A 107 -22.07 -3.39 5.09
C ARG A 107 -22.22 -4.12 6.42
N THR A 108 -21.18 -4.81 6.85
CA THR A 108 -21.18 -5.55 8.11
C THR A 108 -21.19 -4.60 9.30
N VAL A 109 -20.38 -3.56 9.30
CA VAL A 109 -20.22 -2.65 10.44
C VAL A 109 -21.37 -1.64 10.53
N PHE A 110 -21.76 -1.01 9.42
CA PHE A 110 -22.71 0.11 9.39
C PHE A 110 -24.08 -0.22 8.77
N GLY A 111 -24.24 -1.43 8.24
CA GLY A 111 -25.43 -1.85 7.49
C GLY A 111 -25.37 -1.48 6.01
N ALA A 112 -26.25 -2.12 5.21
CA ALA A 112 -26.36 -1.88 3.77
C ALA A 112 -27.22 -0.63 3.51
N GLY A 113 -26.65 0.55 3.67
CA GLY A 113 -27.33 1.84 3.51
C GLY A 113 -26.53 2.86 2.70
N ARG A 114 -27.11 4.03 2.45
CA ARG A 114 -26.48 5.13 1.67
C ARG A 114 -25.11 5.52 2.22
N THR A 115 -24.92 5.48 3.54
CA THR A 115 -23.63 5.83 4.16
C THR A 115 -22.52 4.85 3.76
N ALA A 116 -22.82 3.54 3.70
CA ALA A 116 -21.83 2.56 3.25
C ALA A 116 -21.45 2.77 1.77
N VAL A 117 -22.42 3.17 0.92
CA VAL A 117 -22.17 3.52 -0.48
C VAL A 117 -21.29 4.77 -0.60
N VAL A 118 -21.58 5.82 0.18
CA VAL A 118 -20.76 7.05 0.22
C VAL A 118 -19.34 6.74 0.70
N ALA A 119 -19.20 5.98 1.78
CA ALA A 119 -17.89 5.57 2.29
C ALA A 119 -17.09 4.76 1.25
N LEU A 120 -17.75 3.86 0.52
CA LEU A 120 -17.12 3.13 -0.59
C LEU A 120 -16.69 4.07 -1.72
N ALA A 121 -17.50 5.09 -2.07
CA ALA A 121 -17.12 6.09 -3.07
C ALA A 121 -15.89 6.90 -2.65
N VAL A 122 -15.78 7.27 -1.38
CA VAL A 122 -14.59 7.93 -0.82
C VAL A 122 -13.37 7.02 -0.91
N TYR A 123 -13.49 5.73 -0.54
CA TYR A 123 -12.40 4.76 -0.71
C TYR A 123 -12.01 4.58 -2.18
N ALA A 124 -13.00 4.51 -3.07
CA ALA A 124 -12.77 4.32 -4.50
C ALA A 124 -12.04 5.49 -5.16
N SER A 125 -12.23 6.71 -4.66
CA SER A 125 -11.67 7.95 -5.23
C SER A 125 -10.37 8.41 -4.55
N THR A 126 -10.01 7.88 -3.36
CA THR A 126 -8.87 8.39 -2.59
C THR A 126 -7.53 8.20 -3.29
N ALA A 127 -6.68 9.24 -3.23
CA ALA A 127 -5.30 9.18 -3.71
C ALA A 127 -4.37 8.38 -2.77
N LEU A 128 -4.76 8.09 -1.54
CA LEU A 128 -3.97 7.29 -0.58
C LEU A 128 -3.57 5.92 -1.13
N THR A 129 -4.39 5.33 -1.99
CA THR A 129 -4.14 4.00 -2.55
C THR A 129 -3.45 4.04 -3.93
N MET A 130 -3.08 5.23 -4.43
CA MET A 130 -2.42 5.36 -5.73
C MET A 130 -1.02 4.77 -5.81
N PRO A 131 -0.16 4.85 -4.76
CA PRO A 131 1.10 4.13 -4.78
C PRO A 131 0.94 2.61 -4.94
N ALA A 132 -0.05 2.02 -4.27
CA ALA A 132 -0.38 0.60 -4.44
C ALA A 132 -0.98 0.28 -5.82
N LEU A 133 -1.54 1.25 -6.54
CA LEU A 133 -2.06 1.03 -7.87
C LEU A 133 -0.97 1.05 -8.95
N LEU A 134 0.01 1.96 -8.83
CA LEU A 134 0.92 2.30 -9.92
C LEU A 134 2.35 1.79 -9.73
N TRP A 135 2.65 1.18 -8.61
CA TRP A 135 3.94 0.56 -8.31
C TRP A 135 3.71 -0.89 -7.88
N TRP A 136 4.19 -1.84 -8.68
CA TRP A 136 3.91 -3.26 -8.49
C TRP A 136 4.40 -3.81 -7.14
N ALA A 137 5.65 -3.53 -6.76
CA ALA A 137 6.20 -3.95 -5.46
C ALA A 137 5.35 -3.45 -4.27
N VAL A 138 4.75 -2.27 -4.40
CA VAL A 138 3.82 -1.73 -3.39
C VAL A 138 2.45 -2.40 -3.48
N ALA A 139 1.96 -2.70 -4.70
CA ALA A 139 0.66 -3.35 -4.92
C ALA A 139 0.57 -4.72 -4.24
N ILE A 140 1.59 -5.57 -4.45
CA ILE A 140 1.61 -6.96 -3.98
C ILE A 140 1.71 -7.11 -2.46
N ASN A 141 2.05 -6.05 -1.74
CA ASN A 141 2.03 -6.04 -0.27
C ASN A 141 0.86 -5.24 0.31
N GLN A 142 0.53 -4.09 -0.25
CA GLN A 142 -0.48 -3.17 0.30
C GLN A 142 -1.92 -3.64 0.05
N TYR A 143 -2.24 -4.18 -1.14
CA TYR A 143 -3.60 -4.68 -1.40
C TYR A 143 -3.94 -5.92 -0.56
N PRO A 144 -3.09 -6.95 -0.43
CA PRO A 144 -3.35 -8.05 0.49
C PRO A 144 -3.52 -7.57 1.94
N HIS A 145 -2.75 -6.58 2.38
CA HIS A 145 -2.92 -5.96 3.70
C HIS A 145 -4.28 -5.26 3.86
N GLN A 146 -4.72 -4.47 2.86
CA GLN A 146 -6.02 -3.82 2.88
C GLN A 146 -7.17 -4.85 2.88
N ILE A 147 -7.06 -5.92 2.08
CA ILE A 147 -8.00 -7.05 2.08
C ILE A 147 -8.03 -7.69 3.46
N ALA A 148 -6.88 -7.90 4.08
CA ALA A 148 -6.75 -8.47 5.42
C ALA A 148 -7.44 -7.57 6.47
N PHE A 149 -7.20 -6.26 6.42
CA PHE A 149 -7.84 -5.31 7.33
C PHE A 149 -9.37 -5.35 7.22
N PHE A 150 -9.90 -5.18 6.02
CA PHE A 150 -11.34 -5.16 5.80
C PHE A 150 -12.00 -6.49 6.20
N GLY A 151 -11.38 -7.60 5.79
CA GLY A 151 -11.88 -8.95 6.08
C GLY A 151 -11.83 -9.29 7.57
N ALA A 152 -10.72 -9.00 8.25
CA ALA A 152 -10.55 -9.26 9.68
C ALA A 152 -11.54 -8.43 10.52
N VAL A 153 -11.72 -7.12 10.21
CA VAL A 153 -12.69 -6.27 10.91
C VAL A 153 -14.13 -6.81 10.72
N ALA A 154 -14.53 -7.12 9.48
CA ALA A 154 -15.86 -7.67 9.20
C ALA A 154 -16.09 -8.99 9.94
N ALA A 155 -15.16 -9.92 9.85
CA ALA A 155 -15.26 -11.23 10.49
C ALA A 155 -15.27 -11.12 12.03
N HIS A 156 -14.44 -10.24 12.62
CA HIS A 156 -14.41 -10.01 14.06
C HIS A 156 -15.75 -9.44 14.59
N VAL A 157 -16.32 -8.47 13.88
CA VAL A 157 -17.66 -7.92 14.22
C VAL A 157 -18.75 -9.00 14.09
N LEU A 158 -18.70 -9.85 13.07
CA LEU A 158 -19.61 -10.99 12.93
C LEU A 158 -19.42 -12.02 14.05
N TYR A 159 -18.20 -12.27 14.48
CA TYR A 159 -17.96 -13.10 15.67
C TYR A 159 -18.55 -12.47 16.93
N ALA A 160 -18.36 -11.17 17.11
CA ALA A 160 -18.91 -10.47 18.26
C ALA A 160 -20.46 -10.59 18.36
N ARG A 161 -21.15 -10.55 17.21
CA ARG A 161 -22.61 -10.64 17.12
C ARG A 161 -23.14 -12.07 17.21
N THR A 162 -22.49 -13.01 16.57
CA THR A 162 -23.03 -14.37 16.37
C THR A 162 -22.41 -15.43 17.27
N ARG A 163 -21.25 -15.16 17.86
CA ARG A 163 -20.44 -16.08 18.65
C ARG A 163 -20.01 -17.36 17.94
N ARG A 164 -20.16 -17.42 16.60
CA ARG A 164 -19.78 -18.58 15.80
C ARG A 164 -18.27 -18.56 15.56
N ARG A 165 -17.54 -19.56 16.07
CA ARG A 165 -16.07 -19.71 15.96
C ARG A 165 -15.54 -19.65 14.52
N ARG A 166 -16.37 -20.04 13.52
CA ARG A 166 -16.01 -19.90 12.11
C ARG A 166 -15.56 -18.50 11.72
N TRP A 167 -16.14 -17.45 12.34
CA TRP A 167 -15.75 -16.07 12.04
C TRP A 167 -14.37 -15.71 12.61
N VAL A 168 -13.93 -16.39 13.68
CA VAL A 168 -12.54 -16.27 14.15
C VAL A 168 -11.58 -16.92 13.16
N ALA A 169 -11.93 -18.09 12.62
CA ALA A 169 -11.12 -18.73 11.59
C ALA A 169 -11.03 -17.88 10.32
N VAL A 170 -12.15 -17.26 9.88
CA VAL A 170 -12.16 -16.33 8.74
C VAL A 170 -11.28 -15.10 9.03
N ALA A 171 -11.40 -14.48 10.21
CA ALA A 171 -10.52 -13.37 10.60
C ALA A 171 -9.06 -13.79 10.65
N GLY A 172 -8.76 -14.97 11.19
CA GLY A 172 -7.42 -15.56 11.24
C GLY A 172 -6.83 -15.77 9.84
N LEU A 173 -7.64 -16.24 8.88
CA LEU A 173 -7.20 -16.40 7.48
C LEU A 173 -6.85 -15.04 6.85
N PHE A 174 -7.67 -14.00 7.05
CA PHE A 174 -7.35 -12.66 6.57
C PHE A 174 -6.08 -12.10 7.22
N LEU A 175 -5.91 -12.29 8.54
CA LEU A 175 -4.67 -11.90 9.24
C LEU A 175 -3.45 -12.67 8.70
N LEU A 176 -3.59 -13.96 8.40
CA LEU A 176 -2.51 -14.76 7.80
C LEU A 176 -2.11 -14.20 6.43
N VAL A 177 -3.08 -13.90 5.55
CA VAL A 177 -2.82 -13.24 4.26
C VAL A 177 -2.05 -11.92 4.46
N GLY A 178 -2.46 -11.12 5.43
CA GLY A 178 -1.77 -9.88 5.77
C GLY A 178 -0.33 -10.12 6.27
N TYR A 179 -0.13 -11.03 7.23
CA TYR A 179 1.19 -11.35 7.78
C TYR A 179 2.17 -11.92 6.74
N LEU A 180 1.66 -12.65 5.76
CA LEU A 180 2.46 -13.16 4.66
C LEU A 180 2.73 -12.12 3.56
N SER A 181 2.20 -10.90 3.70
CA SER A 181 2.34 -9.84 2.69
C SER A 181 2.94 -8.55 3.23
N TYR A 182 2.73 -8.21 4.51
CA TYR A 182 3.12 -6.88 5.00
C TYR A 182 3.40 -6.84 6.51
N ALA A 183 4.55 -6.28 6.88
CA ALA A 183 5.01 -6.22 8.26
C ALA A 183 4.05 -5.50 9.22
N LYS A 184 3.34 -4.46 8.76
CA LYS A 184 2.42 -3.69 9.61
C LYS A 184 1.09 -4.41 9.92
N THR A 185 0.90 -5.65 9.49
CA THR A 185 -0.34 -6.42 9.75
C THR A 185 -0.61 -6.61 11.26
N GLY A 186 0.43 -6.64 12.09
CA GLY A 186 0.25 -6.63 13.55
C GLY A 186 -0.59 -5.46 14.07
N LEU A 187 -0.57 -4.30 13.39
CA LEU A 187 -1.39 -3.14 13.74
C LEU A 187 -2.89 -3.38 13.51
N ILE A 188 -3.26 -4.34 12.65
CA ILE A 188 -4.67 -4.77 12.49
C ILE A 188 -5.14 -5.42 13.80
N VAL A 189 -4.33 -6.29 14.42
CA VAL A 189 -4.68 -6.95 15.67
C VAL A 189 -4.84 -5.93 16.81
N VAL A 190 -3.93 -4.94 16.89
CA VAL A 190 -4.03 -3.82 17.83
C VAL A 190 -5.32 -3.04 17.58
N THR A 191 -5.65 -2.75 16.32
CA THR A 191 -6.89 -2.07 15.95
C THR A 191 -8.12 -2.88 16.39
N LEU A 192 -8.17 -4.18 16.15
CA LEU A 192 -9.28 -5.05 16.60
C LEU A 192 -9.41 -5.04 18.12
N ALA A 193 -8.30 -5.03 18.87
CA ALA A 193 -8.31 -4.94 20.32
C ALA A 193 -8.91 -3.62 20.79
N LEU A 194 -8.45 -2.49 20.24
CA LEU A 194 -8.97 -1.18 20.59
C LEU A 194 -10.46 -1.01 20.23
N LEU A 195 -10.87 -1.48 19.04
CA LEU A 195 -12.29 -1.47 18.64
C LEU A 195 -13.14 -2.34 19.56
N THR A 196 -12.62 -3.48 20.03
CA THR A 196 -13.30 -4.33 21.01
C THR A 196 -13.54 -3.58 22.32
N LEU A 197 -12.50 -2.91 22.82
CA LEU A 197 -12.60 -2.13 24.06
C LEU A 197 -13.56 -0.94 23.93
N ILE A 198 -13.64 -0.34 22.75
CA ILE A 198 -14.50 0.84 22.51
C ILE A 198 -15.95 0.45 22.29
N TRP A 199 -16.24 -0.59 21.49
CA TRP A 199 -17.58 -0.88 20.99
C TRP A 199 -18.22 -2.15 21.52
N LEU A 200 -17.40 -3.20 21.79
CA LEU A 200 -17.93 -4.55 21.98
C LEU A 200 -18.07 -4.97 23.44
N VAL A 201 -17.55 -4.16 24.35
CA VAL A 201 -17.64 -4.35 25.80
C VAL A 201 -18.01 -3.04 26.51
N GLN A 202 -18.56 -3.14 27.74
CA GLN A 202 -19.01 -2.01 28.55
C GLN A 202 -18.30 -1.99 29.90
N GLY A 203 -18.41 -0.89 30.64
CA GLY A 203 -17.89 -0.70 31.98
C GLY A 203 -16.73 0.30 32.03
N THR A 204 -16.04 0.32 33.15
CA THR A 204 -14.78 1.05 33.38
C THR A 204 -13.66 0.50 32.48
N PRO A 205 -12.56 1.21 32.25
CA PRO A 205 -11.45 0.70 31.42
C PRO A 205 -10.94 -0.68 31.85
N TRP A 206 -10.88 -0.95 33.16
CA TRP A 206 -10.45 -2.22 33.72
C TRP A 206 -11.47 -3.34 33.49
N GLU A 207 -12.75 -3.07 33.70
CA GLU A 207 -13.83 -4.02 33.42
C GLU A 207 -13.91 -4.34 31.94
N ARG A 208 -13.73 -3.33 31.06
CA ARG A 208 -13.65 -3.53 29.60
C ARG A 208 -12.51 -4.46 29.21
N PHE A 209 -11.32 -4.25 29.76
CA PHE A 209 -10.17 -5.09 29.48
C PHE A 209 -10.46 -6.55 29.84
N TRP A 210 -10.91 -6.83 31.07
CA TRP A 210 -11.18 -8.20 31.50
C TRP A 210 -12.40 -8.79 30.79
N SER A 211 -13.40 -8.01 30.49
CA SER A 211 -14.54 -8.44 29.68
C SER A 211 -14.11 -8.80 28.24
N ALA A 212 -13.23 -8.02 27.63
CA ALA A 212 -12.67 -8.32 26.32
C ALA A 212 -11.85 -9.61 26.35
N VAL A 213 -10.97 -9.79 27.34
CA VAL A 213 -10.18 -11.02 27.53
C VAL A 213 -11.08 -12.24 27.71
N ARG A 214 -12.03 -12.21 28.65
CA ARG A 214 -12.91 -13.36 28.94
C ARG A 214 -13.85 -13.66 27.78
N ARG A 215 -14.45 -12.62 27.21
CA ARG A 215 -15.50 -12.76 26.20
C ARG A 215 -14.95 -13.12 24.81
N PHE A 216 -13.75 -12.68 24.47
CA PHE A 216 -13.12 -12.87 23.17
C PHE A 216 -11.83 -13.69 23.22
N GLY A 217 -11.52 -14.37 24.36
CA GLY A 217 -10.28 -15.09 24.61
C GLY A 217 -9.89 -16.07 23.50
N PHE A 218 -10.86 -16.79 22.95
CA PHE A 218 -10.61 -17.68 21.80
C PHE A 218 -10.10 -16.91 20.57
N ALA A 219 -10.68 -15.75 20.27
CA ALA A 219 -10.21 -14.91 19.16
C ALA A 219 -8.81 -14.37 19.43
N TRP A 220 -8.56 -13.87 20.65
CA TRP A 220 -7.24 -13.38 21.06
C TRP A 220 -6.19 -14.48 21.05
N GLY A 221 -6.55 -15.70 21.42
CA GLY A 221 -5.65 -16.86 21.32
C GLY A 221 -5.22 -17.12 19.88
N VAL A 222 -6.16 -17.12 18.92
CA VAL A 222 -5.84 -17.33 17.50
C VAL A 222 -5.04 -16.16 16.93
N TYR A 223 -5.47 -14.92 17.17
CA TYR A 223 -4.77 -13.73 16.63
C TYR A 223 -3.38 -13.58 17.26
N GLY A 224 -3.27 -13.83 18.57
CA GLY A 224 -2.00 -13.80 19.30
C GLY A 224 -1.03 -14.89 18.82
N ALA A 225 -1.52 -16.12 18.60
CA ALA A 225 -0.69 -17.21 18.08
C ALA A 225 -0.13 -16.88 16.69
N LEU A 226 -0.96 -16.33 15.77
CA LEU A 226 -0.51 -15.87 14.46
C LEU A 226 0.53 -14.75 14.58
N SER A 227 0.29 -13.77 15.46
CA SER A 227 1.22 -12.66 15.69
C SER A 227 2.56 -13.12 16.25
N VAL A 228 2.54 -14.04 17.23
CA VAL A 228 3.75 -14.58 17.84
C VAL A 228 4.53 -15.46 16.86
N ALA A 229 3.84 -16.31 16.08
CA ALA A 229 4.48 -17.12 15.05
C ALA A 229 5.16 -16.23 13.99
N TRP A 230 4.45 -15.21 13.50
CA TRP A 230 5.00 -14.26 12.55
C TRP A 230 6.20 -13.49 13.13
N LEU A 231 6.08 -12.98 14.37
CA LEU A 231 7.15 -12.24 15.03
C LEU A 231 8.38 -13.12 15.26
N GLY A 232 8.17 -14.39 15.64
CA GLY A 232 9.26 -15.37 15.77
C GLY A 232 10.03 -15.52 14.46
N VAL A 233 9.35 -15.72 13.34
CA VAL A 233 9.99 -15.79 12.02
C VAL A 233 10.67 -14.46 11.66
N TYR A 234 10.00 -13.33 11.89
CA TYR A 234 10.54 -12.00 11.56
C TYR A 234 11.85 -11.71 12.32
N LEU A 235 11.92 -12.01 13.62
CA LEU A 235 13.08 -11.74 14.46
C LEU A 235 14.28 -12.66 14.16
N THR A 236 14.07 -13.83 13.53
CA THR A 236 15.17 -14.70 13.11
C THR A 236 15.88 -14.21 11.84
N ARG A 237 15.34 -13.18 11.17
CA ARG A 237 15.91 -12.66 9.94
C ARG A 237 16.80 -11.45 10.22
N PRO A 238 17.89 -11.25 9.42
CA PRO A 238 18.76 -10.10 9.58
C PRO A 238 17.96 -8.80 9.46
N GLN A 239 18.10 -7.92 10.44
CA GLN A 239 17.48 -6.60 10.45
C GLN A 239 18.47 -5.55 9.97
N VAL A 240 18.01 -4.56 9.19
CA VAL A 240 18.81 -3.38 8.87
C VAL A 240 18.90 -2.51 10.13
N GLY A 241 20.10 -2.03 10.45
CA GLY A 241 20.39 -1.33 11.71
C GLY A 241 19.49 -0.12 11.94
N LEU A 242 19.16 0.09 13.20
CA LEU A 242 18.40 1.21 13.73
C LEU A 242 19.29 2.46 13.81
N GLY A 243 18.77 3.61 13.44
CA GLY A 243 19.50 4.85 13.66
C GLY A 243 18.91 6.08 12.96
N GLY A 244 18.36 6.97 13.74
CA GLY A 244 17.91 8.28 13.29
C GLY A 244 18.04 9.32 14.41
N ARG A 245 17.99 10.62 14.08
CA ARG A 245 18.00 11.71 15.07
C ARG A 245 16.56 12.02 15.51
N PRO A 246 16.26 12.20 16.82
CA PRO A 246 14.90 12.48 17.30
C PRO A 246 14.20 13.64 16.59
N THR A 247 14.93 14.68 16.19
CA THR A 247 14.41 15.81 15.43
C THR A 247 13.84 15.40 14.07
N GLN A 248 14.43 14.40 13.42
CA GLN A 248 13.94 13.87 12.14
C GLN A 248 12.64 13.06 12.30
N PHE A 249 12.42 12.42 13.46
CA PHE A 249 11.15 11.77 13.77
C PHE A 249 10.01 12.79 13.90
N LEU A 250 10.25 13.90 14.60
CA LEU A 250 9.23 14.96 14.72
C LEU A 250 8.87 15.59 13.38
N THR A 251 9.86 15.89 12.53
CA THR A 251 9.59 16.41 11.18
C THR A 251 8.88 15.41 10.29
N LEU A 252 9.19 14.11 10.42
CA LEU A 252 8.46 13.05 9.73
C LEU A 252 6.99 13.03 10.15
N VAL A 253 6.70 12.99 11.46
CA VAL A 253 5.33 12.96 11.98
C VAL A 253 4.56 14.22 11.58
N GLN A 254 5.19 15.40 11.68
CA GLN A 254 4.57 16.66 11.28
C GLN A 254 4.17 16.66 9.81
N ALA A 255 5.10 16.32 8.91
CA ALA A 255 4.84 16.25 7.48
C ALA A 255 3.79 15.17 7.15
N GLN A 256 3.88 14.00 7.81
CA GLN A 256 2.93 12.92 7.63
C GLN A 256 1.51 13.31 8.03
N VAL A 257 1.33 14.08 9.10
CA VAL A 257 0.00 14.50 9.57
C VAL A 257 -0.53 15.64 8.72
N PHE A 258 0.22 16.74 8.58
CA PHE A 258 -0.32 17.99 8.03
C PHE A 258 -0.20 18.09 6.51
N GLU A 259 0.80 17.47 5.91
CA GLU A 259 1.03 17.56 4.45
C GLU A 259 0.52 16.33 3.69
N SER A 260 0.48 15.17 4.35
CA SER A 260 -0.01 13.91 3.72
C SER A 260 -1.39 13.51 4.23
N THR A 261 -1.56 13.25 5.54
CA THR A 261 -2.79 12.62 6.06
C THR A 261 -4.00 13.54 5.96
N ILE A 262 -3.96 14.73 6.58
CA ILE A 262 -5.12 15.63 6.65
C ILE A 262 -5.61 16.05 5.25
N PRO A 263 -4.75 16.52 4.33
CA PRO A 263 -5.20 16.81 2.97
C PRO A 263 -5.83 15.62 2.27
N THR A 264 -5.25 14.43 2.41
CA THR A 264 -5.71 13.23 1.71
C THR A 264 -7.04 12.70 2.25
N LEU A 265 -7.34 12.88 3.56
CA LEU A 265 -8.65 12.57 4.13
C LEU A 265 -9.80 13.34 3.47
N LEU A 266 -9.52 14.53 2.92
CA LEU A 266 -10.48 15.37 2.23
C LEU A 266 -10.26 15.43 0.71
N GLY A 267 -9.57 14.42 0.16
CA GLY A 267 -9.39 14.23 -1.28
C GLY A 267 -8.12 14.84 -1.86
N GLY A 268 -7.26 15.53 -1.04
CA GLY A 268 -5.97 16.05 -1.51
C GLY A 268 -4.93 14.94 -1.75
N PRO A 269 -3.65 15.34 -1.92
CA PRO A 269 -3.10 16.69 -1.89
C PRO A 269 -3.25 17.51 -3.18
N VAL A 270 -3.77 16.96 -4.27
CA VAL A 270 -4.00 17.47 -5.64
C VAL A 270 -2.75 17.94 -6.40
N ARG A 271 -1.66 18.23 -5.70
CA ARG A 271 -0.34 18.53 -6.28
C ARG A 271 0.68 17.53 -5.74
N TRP A 272 1.57 17.14 -6.61
CA TRP A 272 2.60 16.16 -6.35
C TRP A 272 3.93 16.66 -6.87
N THR A 273 5.02 16.29 -6.20
CA THR A 273 6.38 16.58 -6.62
C THR A 273 7.08 15.26 -6.93
N PRO A 274 7.68 15.09 -8.12
CA PRO A 274 8.41 13.88 -8.44
C PRO A 274 9.65 13.73 -7.56
N PHE A 275 9.99 12.49 -7.24
CA PHE A 275 11.25 12.17 -6.60
C PHE A 275 12.33 11.93 -7.65
N GLY A 276 13.25 12.86 -7.79
CA GLY A 276 14.28 12.80 -8.83
C GLY A 276 13.69 12.82 -10.24
N GLN A 277 14.16 11.95 -11.12
CA GLN A 277 13.64 11.79 -12.48
C GLN A 277 12.62 10.64 -12.60
N GLY A 278 12.43 9.87 -11.54
CA GLY A 278 11.50 8.74 -11.49
C GLY A 278 10.04 9.16 -11.32
N PRO A 279 9.09 8.22 -11.52
CA PRO A 279 7.65 8.50 -11.45
C PRO A 279 7.12 8.60 -10.02
N VAL A 280 7.89 8.24 -9.00
CA VAL A 280 7.45 8.27 -7.60
C VAL A 280 7.12 9.71 -7.19
N GLN A 281 5.93 9.91 -6.66
CA GLN A 281 5.40 11.24 -6.35
C GLN A 281 5.30 11.45 -4.85
N PHE A 282 5.73 12.61 -4.39
CA PHE A 282 5.60 13.09 -3.01
C PHE A 282 4.45 14.08 -2.89
N ALA A 283 3.72 14.03 -1.78
CA ALA A 283 2.65 14.98 -1.52
C ALA A 283 3.22 16.42 -1.42
N ALA A 284 2.63 17.34 -2.18
CA ALA A 284 3.01 18.75 -2.18
C ALA A 284 1.76 19.65 -2.15
N PRO A 285 0.89 19.51 -1.10
CA PRO A 285 -0.33 20.28 -1.02
C PRO A 285 -0.02 21.77 -0.96
N PRO A 286 -0.75 22.61 -1.71
CA PRO A 286 -0.66 24.06 -1.54
C PRO A 286 -1.04 24.47 -0.12
N LEU A 287 -0.35 25.44 0.49
CA LEU A 287 -0.63 25.88 1.85
C LEU A 287 -2.12 26.23 2.11
N PRO A 288 -2.85 26.89 1.20
CA PRO A 288 -4.28 27.12 1.39
C PRO A 288 -5.09 25.82 1.53
N LEU A 289 -4.73 24.77 0.79
CA LEU A 289 -5.39 23.47 0.91
C LEU A 289 -5.10 22.82 2.27
N VAL A 290 -3.88 22.88 2.77
CA VAL A 290 -3.51 22.38 4.11
C VAL A 290 -4.33 23.11 5.18
N VAL A 291 -4.41 24.44 5.11
CA VAL A 291 -5.18 25.24 6.07
C VAL A 291 -6.66 24.90 6.02
N VAL A 292 -7.26 24.91 4.82
CA VAL A 292 -8.70 24.61 4.64
C VAL A 292 -9.03 23.21 5.12
N THR A 293 -8.24 22.20 4.74
CA THR A 293 -8.50 20.80 5.14
C THR A 293 -8.33 20.64 6.65
N THR A 294 -7.33 21.28 7.28
CA THR A 294 -7.15 21.24 8.73
C THR A 294 -8.32 21.89 9.46
N VAL A 295 -8.79 23.05 9.00
CA VAL A 295 -9.96 23.73 9.58
C VAL A 295 -11.24 22.87 9.42
N VAL A 296 -11.47 22.29 8.24
CA VAL A 296 -12.65 21.44 8.01
C VAL A 296 -12.62 20.21 8.92
N VAL A 297 -11.47 19.54 9.06
CA VAL A 297 -11.31 18.41 9.98
C VAL A 297 -11.55 18.86 11.42
N ALA A 298 -10.97 19.97 11.87
CA ALA A 298 -11.15 20.49 13.22
C ALA A 298 -12.64 20.82 13.50
N VAL A 299 -13.32 21.50 12.59
CA VAL A 299 -14.76 21.82 12.70
C VAL A 299 -15.61 20.54 12.74
N ALA A 300 -15.29 19.56 11.89
CA ALA A 300 -16.00 18.27 11.90
C ALA A 300 -15.81 17.54 13.24
N LEU A 301 -14.61 17.52 13.80
CA LEU A 301 -14.33 16.90 15.10
C LEU A 301 -15.04 17.65 16.25
N LEU A 302 -15.04 18.97 16.24
CA LEU A 302 -15.77 19.80 17.21
C LEU A 302 -17.27 19.55 17.12
N HIS A 303 -17.83 19.46 15.92
CA HIS A 303 -19.24 19.12 15.70
C HIS A 303 -19.57 17.73 16.25
N VAL A 304 -18.75 16.73 15.96
CA VAL A 304 -18.93 15.36 16.49
C VAL A 304 -18.83 15.35 18.01
N TRP A 305 -17.84 16.03 18.58
CA TRP A 305 -17.71 16.15 20.04
C TRP A 305 -18.93 16.81 20.69
N GLY A 306 -19.44 17.88 20.07
CA GLY A 306 -20.60 18.61 20.57
C GLY A 306 -21.95 17.85 20.44
N THR A 307 -22.06 16.96 19.46
CA THR A 307 -23.33 16.29 19.13
C THR A 307 -23.39 14.82 19.55
N ARG A 308 -22.23 14.16 19.77
CA ARG A 308 -22.18 12.72 20.04
C ARG A 308 -21.25 12.38 21.20
N ARG A 309 -21.74 11.63 22.17
CA ARG A 309 -20.89 11.06 23.22
C ARG A 309 -20.07 9.92 22.66
N ARG A 310 -18.79 9.86 23.05
CA ARG A 310 -17.86 8.75 22.76
C ARG A 310 -17.52 8.54 21.28
N ALA A 311 -18.04 9.34 20.35
CA ALA A 311 -17.74 9.16 18.93
C ALA A 311 -16.25 9.37 18.63
N LEU A 312 -15.58 10.31 19.32
CA LEU A 312 -14.15 10.57 19.14
C LEU A 312 -13.24 9.44 19.63
N LEU A 313 -13.75 8.48 20.42
CA LEU A 313 -12.95 7.35 20.88
C LEU A 313 -12.41 6.50 19.71
N VAL A 314 -13.12 6.50 18.55
CA VAL A 314 -12.67 5.80 17.35
C VAL A 314 -11.37 6.38 16.76
N LEU A 315 -11.00 7.59 17.14
CA LEU A 315 -9.72 8.19 16.73
C LEU A 315 -8.51 7.56 17.43
N TRP A 316 -8.71 6.91 18.60
CA TRP A 316 -7.62 6.22 19.28
C TRP A 316 -6.97 5.12 18.44
N PRO A 317 -7.72 4.17 17.83
CA PRO A 317 -7.13 3.21 16.89
C PRO A 317 -6.37 3.89 15.76
N ALA A 318 -6.91 4.98 15.19
CA ALA A 318 -6.25 5.72 14.11
C ALA A 318 -4.95 6.41 14.60
N ALA A 319 -4.98 7.06 15.75
CA ALA A 319 -3.80 7.71 16.33
C ALA A 319 -2.70 6.70 16.68
N VAL A 320 -3.06 5.59 17.34
CA VAL A 320 -2.12 4.52 17.70
C VAL A 320 -1.51 3.89 16.43
N TYR A 321 -2.33 3.63 15.42
CA TYR A 321 -1.85 3.07 14.15
C TYR A 321 -0.89 4.03 13.45
N LEU A 322 -1.23 5.31 13.33
CA LEU A 322 -0.39 6.32 12.69
C LEU A 322 0.94 6.47 13.42
N LEU A 323 0.91 6.58 14.74
CA LEU A 323 2.12 6.71 15.53
C LEU A 323 3.01 5.48 15.42
N ALA A 324 2.43 4.28 15.57
CA ALA A 324 3.17 3.02 15.40
C ALA A 324 3.72 2.87 13.99
N SER A 325 2.92 3.24 12.97
CA SER A 325 3.36 3.26 11.57
C SER A 325 4.52 4.24 11.36
N ALA A 326 4.45 5.45 11.94
CA ALA A 326 5.53 6.43 11.87
C ALA A 326 6.82 5.92 12.52
N VAL A 327 6.72 5.26 13.68
CA VAL A 327 7.88 4.61 14.35
C VAL A 327 8.46 3.53 13.45
N LEU A 328 7.64 2.63 12.89
CA LEU A 328 8.11 1.56 11.99
C LEU A 328 8.75 2.10 10.72
N VAL A 329 8.23 3.21 10.15
CA VAL A 329 8.83 3.88 9.00
C VAL A 329 10.14 4.53 9.40
N TYR A 330 10.19 5.23 10.54
CA TYR A 330 11.39 5.87 11.03
C TYR A 330 12.54 4.90 11.23
N GLU A 331 12.28 3.76 11.87
CA GLU A 331 13.27 2.71 12.11
C GLU A 331 13.63 1.95 10.82
N GLY A 332 12.64 1.57 10.02
CA GLY A 332 12.86 0.77 8.80
C GLY A 332 13.36 1.57 7.60
N ARG A 333 13.41 2.91 7.66
CA ARG A 333 13.85 3.80 6.57
C ARG A 333 14.95 4.77 7.03
N ALA A 334 15.76 4.37 8.01
CA ALA A 334 16.83 5.20 8.57
C ALA A 334 17.79 5.73 7.49
N PHE A 335 18.14 4.92 6.47
CA PHE A 335 18.96 5.35 5.33
C PHE A 335 18.27 6.46 4.51
N ALA A 336 17.01 6.27 4.13
CA ALA A 336 16.25 7.26 3.38
C ALA A 336 16.06 8.57 4.19
N ILE A 337 15.82 8.46 5.50
CA ILE A 337 15.72 9.60 6.41
C ILE A 337 17.05 10.32 6.51
N GLY A 338 18.17 9.59 6.56
CA GLY A 338 19.51 10.18 6.57
C GLY A 338 19.85 10.95 5.30
N LEU A 339 19.37 10.47 4.15
CA LEU A 339 19.62 11.07 2.84
C LEU A 339 18.68 12.24 2.53
N LEU A 340 17.38 12.09 2.82
CA LEU A 340 16.32 13.00 2.37
C LEU A 340 15.76 13.89 3.49
N GLY A 341 16.00 13.53 4.75
CA GLY A 341 15.37 14.11 5.92
C GLY A 341 14.00 13.50 6.26
N GLY A 342 13.61 13.62 7.55
CA GLY A 342 12.34 13.06 8.04
C GLY A 342 11.10 13.66 7.36
N GLY A 343 11.10 14.97 7.09
CA GLY A 343 10.00 15.64 6.38
C GLY A 343 9.72 15.04 5.01
N SER A 344 10.76 14.83 4.21
CA SER A 344 10.64 14.24 2.87
C SER A 344 10.13 12.80 2.89
N VAL A 345 10.45 12.03 3.93
CA VAL A 345 9.90 10.67 4.11
C VAL A 345 8.44 10.75 4.59
N GLY A 346 8.09 11.74 5.42
CA GLY A 346 6.72 11.95 5.92
C GLY A 346 5.69 12.28 4.84
N ILE A 347 6.11 12.93 3.74
CA ILE A 347 5.23 13.26 2.61
C ILE A 347 5.09 12.14 1.57
N GLN A 348 5.72 11.00 1.78
CA GLN A 348 5.60 9.82 0.92
C GLN A 348 4.34 9.03 1.25
N VAL A 349 3.30 9.21 0.45
CA VAL A 349 1.97 8.63 0.68
C VAL A 349 1.97 7.09 0.65
N GLN A 350 2.97 6.46 0.04
CA GLN A 350 3.14 5.00 0.06
C GLN A 350 3.25 4.43 1.49
N TYR A 351 3.76 5.20 2.45
CA TYR A 351 3.83 4.78 3.86
C TYR A 351 2.53 4.97 4.64
N LEU A 352 1.49 5.52 3.98
CA LEU A 352 0.15 5.75 4.53
C LEU A 352 -0.95 4.94 3.83
N SER A 353 -0.67 4.33 2.68
CA SER A 353 -1.67 3.58 1.90
C SER A 353 -2.30 2.43 2.71
N ASP A 354 -1.53 1.83 3.62
CA ASP A 354 -1.97 0.78 4.54
C ASP A 354 -2.95 1.29 5.61
N ALA A 355 -2.94 2.58 5.93
CA ALA A 355 -3.86 3.20 6.88
C ALA A 355 -5.21 3.60 6.24
N ALA A 356 -5.34 3.61 4.91
CA ALA A 356 -6.56 4.00 4.22
C ALA A 356 -7.82 3.25 4.71
N PRO A 357 -7.79 1.91 4.94
CA PRO A 357 -8.93 1.19 5.51
C PRO A 357 -9.35 1.66 6.90
N LEU A 358 -8.38 1.99 7.76
CA LEU A 358 -8.65 2.47 9.11
C LEU A 358 -9.23 3.89 9.10
N PHE A 359 -8.70 4.78 8.25
CA PHE A 359 -9.26 6.12 8.09
C PHE A 359 -10.70 6.07 7.58
N LEU A 360 -11.00 5.19 6.65
CA LEU A 360 -12.36 4.98 6.17
C LEU A 360 -13.29 4.49 7.29
N LEU A 361 -12.86 3.49 8.06
CA LEU A 361 -13.61 2.94 9.20
C LEU A 361 -13.84 4.01 10.26
N ALA A 362 -12.80 4.70 10.70
CA ALA A 362 -12.84 5.74 11.71
C ALA A 362 -13.70 6.93 11.25
N GLY A 363 -13.46 7.45 10.06
CA GLY A 363 -14.21 8.55 9.48
C GLY A 363 -15.71 8.25 9.36
N THR A 364 -16.07 7.03 8.93
CA THR A 364 -17.47 6.61 8.86
C THR A 364 -18.09 6.49 10.26
N ALA A 365 -17.36 5.93 11.22
CA ALA A 365 -17.84 5.71 12.59
C ALA A 365 -18.02 7.01 13.40
N LEU A 366 -17.32 8.09 13.06
CA LEU A 366 -17.56 9.42 13.65
C LEU A 366 -19.00 9.90 13.41
N PHE A 367 -19.57 9.59 12.24
CA PHE A 367 -20.87 10.10 11.83
C PHE A 367 -21.97 9.05 11.87
N ARG A 368 -21.64 7.76 11.99
CA ARG A 368 -22.61 6.66 12.02
C ARG A 368 -22.36 5.71 13.18
N PRO A 369 -23.42 5.30 13.87
CA PRO A 369 -23.31 4.27 14.89
C PRO A 369 -22.94 2.94 14.25
N VAL A 370 -22.14 2.16 14.95
CA VAL A 370 -21.84 0.77 14.59
C VAL A 370 -23.06 -0.08 15.01
N SER A 371 -23.59 -0.86 14.09
CA SER A 371 -24.78 -1.67 14.36
C SER A 371 -24.47 -2.84 15.30
N GLY A 372 -25.39 -3.15 16.23
CA GLY A 372 -25.34 -4.36 17.06
C GLY A 372 -24.10 -4.47 17.97
N VAL A 373 -23.58 -3.33 18.45
CA VAL A 373 -22.49 -3.26 19.42
C VAL A 373 -23.01 -2.97 20.83
N ALA A 374 -22.24 -3.37 21.83
CA ALA A 374 -22.66 -3.24 23.23
C ALA A 374 -22.70 -1.75 23.69
N ASP A 375 -21.82 -0.93 23.14
CA ASP A 375 -21.61 0.45 23.60
C ASP A 375 -21.42 1.42 22.40
N PRO A 376 -22.51 1.68 21.64
CA PRO A 376 -22.45 2.56 20.47
C PRO A 376 -22.25 4.03 20.88
N PRO A 377 -21.68 4.87 19.99
CA PRO A 377 -21.74 6.30 20.14
C PRO A 377 -23.20 6.79 20.19
N VAL A 378 -23.54 7.57 21.21
CA VAL A 378 -24.91 8.06 21.46
C VAL A 378 -25.01 9.54 21.12
N VAL A 379 -26.10 9.96 20.49
CA VAL A 379 -26.42 11.38 20.30
C VAL A 379 -26.59 12.05 21.67
N ARG A 380 -25.98 13.22 21.85
CA ARG A 380 -26.16 14.01 23.07
C ARG A 380 -27.56 14.64 23.11
N ASP A 381 -28.16 14.57 24.27
CA ASP A 381 -29.42 15.27 24.54
C ASP A 381 -29.27 15.98 25.91
N PRO A 382 -29.29 17.32 25.97
CA PRO A 382 -29.20 18.25 24.84
C PRO A 382 -27.78 18.24 24.17
N PRO A 383 -27.70 18.61 22.87
CA PRO A 383 -26.41 18.77 22.21
C PRO A 383 -25.66 19.99 22.76
N LEU A 384 -24.31 19.91 22.83
CA LEU A 384 -23.46 21.05 23.26
C LEU A 384 -23.36 22.13 22.18
N THR A 385 -23.63 21.75 20.91
CA THR A 385 -23.66 22.70 19.78
C THR A 385 -25.01 22.56 19.07
N ARG A 386 -25.62 23.70 18.75
CA ARG A 386 -26.87 23.74 17.97
C ARG A 386 -26.62 23.83 16.46
N ILE A 387 -25.35 23.82 16.04
CA ILE A 387 -24.98 23.90 14.62
C ILE A 387 -25.24 22.52 13.98
N ALA A 388 -26.33 22.43 13.24
CA ALA A 388 -26.60 21.28 12.38
C ALA A 388 -26.29 21.69 10.93
N PRO A 389 -25.26 21.14 10.29
CA PRO A 389 -24.98 21.49 8.89
C PRO A 389 -26.18 21.07 8.01
N PRO A 390 -26.61 21.92 7.09
CA PRO A 390 -27.71 21.59 6.20
C PRO A 390 -27.32 20.41 5.30
N ARG A 391 -28.29 19.62 4.90
CA ARG A 391 -28.06 18.39 4.10
C ARG A 391 -27.31 18.67 2.80
N TRP A 392 -27.55 19.81 2.16
CA TRP A 392 -26.86 20.22 0.95
C TRP A 392 -25.37 20.47 1.19
N ALA A 393 -24.98 21.06 2.33
CA ALA A 393 -23.57 21.30 2.68
C ALA A 393 -22.83 19.96 2.92
N VAL A 394 -23.47 18.99 3.61
CA VAL A 394 -22.90 17.65 3.76
C VAL A 394 -22.76 16.96 2.41
N GLY A 395 -23.78 17.04 1.55
CA GLY A 395 -23.72 16.50 0.19
C GLY A 395 -22.63 17.15 -0.65
N GLY A 396 -22.52 18.48 -0.60
CA GLY A 396 -21.49 19.25 -1.27
C GLY A 396 -20.07 18.87 -0.81
N LEU A 397 -19.88 18.70 0.52
CA LEU A 397 -18.58 18.25 1.07
C LEU A 397 -18.23 16.83 0.57
N VAL A 398 -19.16 15.89 0.55
CA VAL A 398 -18.93 14.55 0.01
C VAL A 398 -18.55 14.61 -1.47
N CYS A 399 -19.28 15.37 -2.28
CA CYS A 399 -18.96 15.56 -3.69
C CYS A 399 -17.58 16.20 -3.89
N ALA A 400 -17.22 17.18 -3.05
CA ALA A 400 -15.90 17.81 -3.06
C ALA A 400 -14.80 16.82 -2.72
N VAL A 401 -14.96 16.01 -1.66
CA VAL A 401 -13.98 14.99 -1.26
C VAL A 401 -13.79 13.94 -2.37
N VAL A 402 -14.87 13.46 -2.97
CA VAL A 402 -14.78 12.49 -4.09
C VAL A 402 -14.14 13.15 -5.32
N GLY A 403 -14.57 14.36 -5.69
CA GLY A 403 -14.03 15.07 -6.84
C GLY A 403 -12.55 15.44 -6.69
N LEU A 404 -12.16 15.95 -5.54
CA LEU A 404 -10.75 16.23 -5.21
C LEU A 404 -9.91 14.95 -5.17
N GLY A 405 -10.48 13.84 -4.64
CA GLY A 405 -9.81 12.55 -4.62
C GLY A 405 -9.55 12.00 -6.02
N LEU A 406 -10.51 12.13 -6.93
CA LEU A 406 -10.32 11.79 -8.34
C LEU A 406 -9.29 12.70 -9.02
N LEU A 407 -9.36 14.01 -8.79
CA LEU A 407 -8.38 14.96 -9.31
C LEU A 407 -6.97 14.62 -8.79
N SER A 408 -6.83 14.40 -7.48
CA SER A 408 -5.56 14.05 -6.86
C SER A 408 -5.02 12.71 -7.38
N SER A 409 -5.89 11.73 -7.60
CA SER A 409 -5.51 10.43 -8.19
C SER A 409 -5.05 10.58 -9.65
N THR A 410 -5.73 11.40 -10.46
CA THR A 410 -5.33 11.63 -11.85
C THR A 410 -4.02 12.39 -11.96
N THR A 411 -3.81 13.43 -11.13
CA THR A 411 -2.54 14.17 -11.11
C THR A 411 -1.38 13.31 -10.61
N TYR A 412 -1.61 12.40 -9.63
CA TYR A 412 -0.61 11.39 -9.24
C TYR A 412 -0.25 10.47 -10.41
N ALA A 413 -1.27 9.95 -11.11
CA ALA A 413 -1.07 9.02 -12.21
C ALA A 413 -0.32 9.63 -13.41
N GLN A 414 -0.39 10.94 -13.60
CA GLN A 414 0.35 11.63 -14.67
C GLN A 414 1.86 11.43 -14.56
N GLY A 415 2.41 11.33 -13.33
CA GLY A 415 3.84 11.04 -13.12
C GLY A 415 4.26 9.66 -13.61
N TYR A 416 3.32 8.71 -13.72
CA TYR A 416 3.58 7.33 -14.14
C TYR A 416 3.32 7.08 -15.62
N VAL A 417 2.96 8.11 -16.37
CA VAL A 417 2.75 8.01 -17.83
C VAL A 417 4.02 8.45 -18.52
N ASP A 418 4.63 7.54 -19.28
CA ASP A 418 5.76 7.83 -20.18
C ASP A 418 6.96 8.52 -19.51
N PHE A 419 7.33 8.06 -18.29
CA PHE A 419 8.51 8.57 -17.59
C PHE A 419 9.83 8.10 -18.23
N PRO A 420 10.97 8.79 -18.01
CA PRO A 420 12.23 8.53 -18.71
C PRO A 420 12.73 7.09 -18.63
N GLU A 421 12.74 6.47 -17.42
CA GLU A 421 13.20 5.09 -17.25
C GLU A 421 12.36 4.09 -18.05
N ARG A 422 11.03 4.32 -18.17
CA ARG A 422 10.17 3.47 -19.01
C ARG A 422 10.62 3.48 -20.45
N ARG A 423 10.87 4.68 -21.02
CA ARG A 423 11.27 4.84 -22.43
C ARG A 423 12.62 4.18 -22.70
N THR A 424 13.62 4.50 -21.88
CA THR A 424 14.97 3.94 -22.02
C THR A 424 14.99 2.44 -21.80
N THR A 425 14.32 1.91 -20.78
CA THR A 425 14.25 0.47 -20.55
C THR A 425 13.52 -0.25 -21.67
N SER A 426 12.41 0.30 -22.19
CA SER A 426 11.71 -0.31 -23.32
C SER A 426 12.57 -0.35 -24.59
N GLN A 427 13.30 0.71 -24.87
CA GLN A 427 14.23 0.75 -26.00
C GLN A 427 15.36 -0.26 -25.85
N ALA A 428 15.92 -0.40 -24.64
CA ALA A 428 16.94 -1.39 -24.36
C ALA A 428 16.41 -2.83 -24.54
N VAL A 429 15.20 -3.12 -24.03
CA VAL A 429 14.55 -4.42 -24.19
C VAL A 429 14.32 -4.74 -25.67
N GLU A 430 13.83 -3.77 -26.46
CA GLU A 430 13.65 -3.94 -27.91
C GLU A 430 14.99 -4.16 -28.63
N ALA A 431 16.02 -3.39 -28.29
CA ALA A 431 17.34 -3.52 -28.90
C ALA A 431 18.00 -4.88 -28.58
N LEU A 432 17.81 -5.38 -27.34
CA LEU A 432 18.32 -6.69 -26.92
C LEU A 432 17.58 -7.84 -27.61
N ARG A 433 16.26 -7.76 -27.73
CA ARG A 433 15.43 -8.77 -28.43
C ARG A 433 15.68 -8.83 -29.93
N ALA A 434 15.99 -7.71 -30.56
CA ALA A 434 16.24 -7.63 -31.98
C ALA A 434 17.62 -8.19 -32.40
N GLY A 435 18.51 -8.43 -31.47
CA GLY A 435 19.84 -8.94 -31.72
C GLY A 435 19.93 -10.44 -31.47
N ASP A 436 20.70 -11.14 -32.30
CA ASP A 436 21.09 -12.53 -32.12
C ASP A 436 22.53 -12.58 -31.65
N ASP A 437 22.81 -13.38 -30.61
CA ASP A 437 24.15 -13.60 -30.05
C ASP A 437 24.92 -12.30 -29.73
N LEU A 438 24.24 -11.32 -29.14
CA LEU A 438 24.88 -10.07 -28.78
C LEU A 438 25.94 -10.27 -27.70
N ARG A 439 27.11 -9.67 -27.91
CA ARG A 439 28.23 -9.65 -26.95
C ARG A 439 28.25 -8.30 -26.23
N LEU A 440 27.87 -8.28 -24.95
CA LEU A 440 27.77 -7.04 -24.18
C LEU A 440 28.85 -6.94 -23.12
N THR A 441 29.22 -5.70 -22.78
CA THR A 441 30.03 -5.43 -21.59
C THR A 441 29.15 -5.59 -20.35
N ASP A 442 29.66 -6.28 -19.31
CA ASP A 442 28.95 -6.37 -18.01
C ASP A 442 29.26 -5.15 -17.14
N THR A 443 28.84 -4.02 -17.61
CA THR A 443 28.95 -2.73 -16.91
C THR A 443 27.61 -2.36 -16.23
N LEU A 444 27.62 -1.38 -15.34
CA LEU A 444 26.38 -0.80 -14.81
C LEU A 444 25.55 -0.27 -15.97
N VAL A 445 24.25 -0.60 -15.97
CA VAL A 445 23.32 0.02 -16.92
C VAL A 445 23.32 1.54 -16.72
N PRO A 446 23.03 2.32 -17.78
CA PRO A 446 22.95 3.78 -17.66
C PRO A 446 22.01 4.23 -16.55
N PRO A 447 22.30 5.33 -15.82
CA PRO A 447 21.41 5.87 -14.77
C PRO A 447 20.01 6.21 -15.24
N SER A 448 19.80 6.40 -16.53
CA SER A 448 18.49 6.57 -17.18
C SER A 448 17.67 5.28 -17.24
N ILE A 449 18.28 4.11 -16.99
CA ILE A 449 17.64 2.79 -16.94
C ILE A 449 17.45 2.35 -15.49
N ALA A 450 18.51 2.39 -14.68
CA ALA A 450 18.46 2.00 -13.28
C ALA A 450 19.44 2.80 -12.42
N THR A 451 19.05 2.97 -11.15
CA THR A 451 19.93 3.64 -10.18
C THR A 451 21.16 2.78 -9.85
N PRO A 452 22.38 3.36 -9.84
CA PRO A 452 23.60 2.66 -9.40
C PRO A 452 23.53 2.16 -7.94
N LEU A 453 22.59 2.67 -7.14
CA LEU A 453 22.40 2.25 -5.74
C LEU A 453 22.06 0.77 -5.57
N PHE A 454 21.65 0.08 -6.65
CA PHE A 454 21.40 -1.37 -6.60
C PHE A 454 22.68 -2.22 -6.72
N GLY A 455 23.84 -1.58 -6.90
CA GLY A 455 25.13 -2.27 -6.98
C GLY A 455 25.18 -3.29 -8.12
N GLU A 456 25.62 -4.51 -7.85
CA GLU A 456 25.71 -5.59 -8.83
C GLU A 456 24.40 -5.89 -9.56
N ARG A 457 23.24 -5.61 -8.96
CA ARG A 457 21.92 -5.80 -9.60
C ARG A 457 21.70 -4.84 -10.77
N SER A 458 22.44 -3.74 -10.84
CA SER A 458 22.43 -2.80 -11.96
C SER A 458 23.44 -3.15 -13.05
N LEU A 459 24.21 -4.25 -12.94
CA LEU A 459 25.01 -4.75 -14.04
C LEU A 459 24.11 -5.23 -15.19
N THR A 460 24.53 -5.01 -16.43
CA THR A 460 23.75 -5.30 -17.65
C THR A 460 23.24 -6.75 -17.65
N GLY A 461 24.10 -7.71 -17.34
CA GLY A 461 23.75 -9.11 -17.30
C GLY A 461 22.75 -9.48 -16.22
N ASN A 462 22.77 -8.78 -15.08
CA ASN A 462 21.85 -9.00 -13.98
C ASN A 462 20.52 -8.29 -14.20
N TYR A 463 20.56 -7.03 -14.64
CA TYR A 463 19.35 -6.22 -14.85
C TYR A 463 18.47 -6.80 -15.96
N PHE A 464 19.07 -7.21 -17.10
CA PHE A 464 18.36 -7.80 -18.23
C PHE A 464 18.40 -9.35 -18.24
N SER A 465 18.56 -9.98 -17.08
CA SER A 465 18.69 -11.45 -16.96
C SER A 465 17.52 -12.24 -17.57
N LEU A 466 16.31 -11.67 -17.66
CA LEU A 466 15.15 -12.28 -18.37
C LEU A 466 15.35 -12.40 -19.90
N LEU A 467 16.35 -11.71 -20.47
CA LEU A 467 16.65 -11.70 -21.91
C LEU A 467 18.00 -12.36 -22.22
N ARG A 468 18.56 -13.15 -21.30
CA ARG A 468 19.89 -13.79 -21.46
C ARG A 468 19.97 -14.75 -22.65
N GLU A 469 18.87 -15.18 -23.20
CA GLU A 469 18.82 -15.95 -24.43
C GLU A 469 19.23 -15.16 -25.67
N HIS A 470 19.23 -13.81 -25.63
CA HIS A 470 19.56 -12.94 -26.73
C HIS A 470 20.98 -12.37 -26.66
N PHE A 471 21.67 -12.48 -25.50
CA PHE A 471 22.99 -11.89 -25.32
C PHE A 471 23.83 -12.60 -24.26
N ASP A 472 25.15 -12.51 -24.43
CA ASP A 472 26.14 -12.84 -23.41
C ASP A 472 26.85 -11.59 -22.89
N VAL A 473 27.34 -11.64 -21.64
CA VAL A 473 28.11 -10.55 -21.05
C VAL A 473 29.58 -10.95 -20.84
N TYR A 474 30.45 -9.98 -21.06
CA TYR A 474 31.90 -10.15 -20.98
C TYR A 474 32.52 -8.99 -20.22
N SER A 475 33.55 -9.29 -19.41
CA SER A 475 34.36 -8.28 -18.74
C SER A 475 35.49 -7.74 -19.64
N ALA A 476 35.84 -8.47 -20.69
CA ALA A 476 36.87 -8.10 -21.67
C ALA A 476 36.61 -8.82 -23.00
N GLY A 477 37.04 -8.25 -24.11
CA GLY A 477 36.89 -8.84 -25.43
C GLY A 477 36.95 -7.80 -26.57
N VAL A 478 36.80 -8.27 -27.79
CA VAL A 478 36.66 -7.44 -29.00
C VAL A 478 35.18 -7.46 -29.46
N ASP A 479 34.79 -6.44 -30.21
CA ASP A 479 33.45 -6.28 -30.77
C ASP A 479 32.34 -6.29 -29.69
N LEU A 480 32.64 -5.82 -28.49
CA LEU A 480 31.67 -5.67 -27.42
C LEU A 480 30.77 -4.47 -27.68
N ARG A 481 29.52 -4.62 -27.27
CA ARG A 481 28.53 -3.54 -27.27
C ARG A 481 28.15 -3.16 -25.85
N THR A 482 27.66 -1.96 -25.69
CA THR A 482 27.08 -1.44 -24.43
C THR A 482 25.83 -0.68 -24.72
N LEU A 483 24.99 -0.48 -23.69
CA LEU A 483 23.79 0.37 -23.76
C LEU A 483 24.19 1.83 -23.50
N ASP A 484 23.69 2.75 -24.31
CA ASP A 484 23.80 4.17 -24.07
C ASP A 484 22.67 4.72 -23.19
N ASP A 485 22.73 6.00 -22.83
CA ASP A 485 21.73 6.67 -21.98
C ASP A 485 20.31 6.72 -22.59
N THR A 486 20.15 6.36 -23.86
CA THR A 486 18.86 6.23 -24.52
C THR A 486 18.36 4.79 -24.60
N GLY A 487 19.12 3.81 -24.12
CA GLY A 487 18.83 2.39 -24.20
C GLY A 487 19.16 1.75 -25.55
N ARG A 488 19.98 2.39 -26.39
CA ARG A 488 20.43 1.86 -27.67
C ARG A 488 21.76 1.14 -27.54
N LEU A 489 21.98 0.12 -28.35
CA LEU A 489 23.24 -0.58 -28.45
C LEU A 489 24.25 0.25 -29.24
N ARG A 490 25.44 0.46 -28.68
CA ARG A 490 26.59 1.07 -29.35
C ARG A 490 27.85 0.19 -29.19
N ALA A 491 28.88 0.41 -30.00
CA ALA A 491 30.18 -0.20 -29.78
C ALA A 491 30.72 0.22 -28.40
N ALA A 492 31.25 -0.70 -27.65
CA ALA A 492 31.89 -0.39 -26.37
C ALA A 492 33.28 0.19 -26.61
N ASP A 493 33.64 1.26 -25.90
CA ASP A 493 35.00 1.75 -25.81
C ASP A 493 35.79 0.80 -24.91
N VAL A 494 36.68 0.02 -25.50
CA VAL A 494 37.53 -0.95 -24.78
C VAL A 494 38.96 -0.38 -24.74
N ALA A 495 39.38 0.06 -23.56
CA ALA A 495 40.75 0.45 -23.36
C ALA A 495 41.65 -0.80 -23.26
N PRO A 496 42.89 -0.79 -23.87
CA PRO A 496 43.84 -1.86 -23.64
C PRO A 496 44.18 -1.95 -22.15
N VAL A 497 44.15 -3.15 -21.59
CA VAL A 497 44.64 -3.37 -20.23
C VAL A 497 46.18 -3.40 -20.28
N GLU A 498 46.82 -2.39 -19.74
CA GLU A 498 48.27 -2.41 -19.51
C GLU A 498 48.55 -3.31 -18.29
N GLY A 499 48.97 -4.53 -18.53
CA GLY A 499 49.33 -5.53 -17.51
C GLY A 499 48.87 -6.94 -17.90
N ALA A 500 49.62 -7.94 -17.50
CA ALA A 500 49.30 -9.33 -17.80
C ALA A 500 47.89 -9.69 -17.26
N LEU A 501 47.04 -10.15 -18.14
CA LEU A 501 45.75 -10.75 -17.73
C LEU A 501 46.03 -11.88 -16.73
N PRO A 502 45.39 -11.94 -15.59
CA PRO A 502 45.47 -13.14 -14.75
C PRO A 502 45.00 -14.34 -15.58
N GLU A 503 45.77 -15.43 -15.54
CA GLU A 503 45.37 -16.67 -16.20
C GLU A 503 43.94 -17.03 -15.80
N PRO A 504 43.07 -17.45 -16.74
CA PRO A 504 41.71 -17.88 -16.39
C PRO A 504 41.82 -19.05 -15.41
N ALA A 505 41.30 -18.87 -14.22
CA ALA A 505 41.13 -19.97 -13.28
C ALA A 505 40.14 -20.97 -13.90
N LEU A 506 40.69 -21.97 -14.56
CA LEU A 506 39.97 -23.20 -14.92
C LEU A 506 39.58 -23.91 -13.63
N ARG A 507 38.36 -23.70 -13.15
CA ARG A 507 37.57 -24.71 -12.39
C ARG A 507 36.08 -24.43 -12.48
#